data_08cd8a660d77d79c2477ca61f3f13620
#
_entry.id   08cd8a660d77d79c2477ca61f3f13620
#
_cell.length_a   1.000
_cell.length_b   1.000
_cell.length_c   1.000
_cell.angle_alpha   90.00
_cell.angle_beta   90.00
_cell.angle_gamma   90.00
#
_symmetry.space_group_name_H-M   'P 1'
#
loop_
_entity.id
_entity.type
_entity.pdbx_description
1 polymer ?
#
loop_
_entity_poly.entity_id
_entity_poly.type
_entity_poly.pdbx_seq_one_letter_code
_entity_poly.pdbx_strand_id
1 'polypeptide(L)'
;MWVYPKHYDVIVIGAGHAGVEAALAAARMGCQTLLLTINLDTIGQMSCNPAIGGLAKGHLVREIDALGGEMAKATDLSGLQFRMLNTRKGPSVWAPRAQCDKKAYQFYLKWVCERQPNLDCKQGQTVRLLPRRDETFGVQTSLEVEFVAKTVVVTTGTFLRGLMHVGSNQQSGGRAGEAAAMSLSGSLQELGLTLGRLKTGTPPRLVRQSIDFSRCEAQPGDDPIPWFSYWKNDVWDNSMFHVEHLRTDSGFTPTNSQTTNPETRGERPYPPGSILSKAGGQVPCHITHTTERTREVILANLNKSPMYSGIIEGVGPRYCPSIEDKFVRFADKERHQIFLEPEGIGTDEIYVNGFSTCLPMEVQFEMVRSIIGCERAEIMRPAYAVEYDFSFPTQLNASLETKGCPNLFLGGQINGTSGYEEA
;
A
#
# COMPACT_ATOMS: atom_id res chain seq x y z
N MET A 1 -4.08 34.54 -1.35
CA MET A 1 -4.42 33.16 -1.79
C MET A 1 -4.93 33.22 -3.22
N TRP A 2 -4.44 32.36 -4.09
CA TRP A 2 -4.82 32.28 -5.50
C TRP A 2 -5.84 31.15 -5.70
N VAL A 3 -6.99 31.46 -6.31
CA VAL A 3 -8.01 30.45 -6.64
C VAL A 3 -7.71 29.89 -8.03
N TYR A 4 -7.56 28.55 -8.11
CA TYR A 4 -7.32 27.88 -9.37
C TYR A 4 -8.54 28.02 -10.30
N PRO A 5 -8.35 28.38 -11.57
CA PRO A 5 -9.47 28.78 -12.44
C PRO A 5 -10.40 27.64 -12.87
N LYS A 6 -9.94 26.37 -12.83
CA LYS A 6 -10.78 25.20 -13.14
C LYS A 6 -11.53 24.76 -11.88
N HIS A 7 -12.85 24.62 -11.99
CA HIS A 7 -13.69 24.00 -10.96
C HIS A 7 -13.84 22.50 -11.24
N TYR A 8 -13.93 21.73 -10.19
CA TYR A 8 -14.06 20.28 -10.24
C TYR A 8 -15.43 19.83 -9.69
N ASP A 9 -15.89 18.67 -10.12
CA ASP A 9 -17.01 18.01 -9.48
C ASP A 9 -16.54 17.30 -8.21
N VAL A 10 -15.37 16.64 -8.28
CA VAL A 10 -14.79 15.87 -7.16
C VAL A 10 -13.31 16.23 -6.99
N ILE A 11 -12.89 16.49 -5.76
CA ILE A 11 -11.48 16.51 -5.37
C ILE A 11 -11.21 15.33 -4.44
N VAL A 12 -10.26 14.49 -4.81
CA VAL A 12 -9.74 13.39 -3.97
C VAL A 12 -8.40 13.80 -3.37
N ILE A 13 -8.31 13.78 -2.04
CA ILE A 13 -7.12 14.16 -1.27
C ILE A 13 -6.40 12.92 -0.79
N GLY A 14 -5.20 12.69 -1.32
CA GLY A 14 -4.39 11.51 -1.09
C GLY A 14 -4.48 10.52 -2.25
N ALA A 15 -3.33 10.05 -2.71
CA ALA A 15 -3.20 9.15 -3.86
C ALA A 15 -2.69 7.75 -3.46
N GLY A 16 -3.07 7.27 -2.28
CA GLY A 16 -2.98 5.86 -1.92
C GLY A 16 -4.04 5.04 -2.65
N HIS A 17 -4.19 3.76 -2.31
CA HIS A 17 -5.11 2.85 -3.01
C HIS A 17 -6.55 3.35 -3.01
N ALA A 18 -7.08 3.76 -1.85
CA ALA A 18 -8.43 4.30 -1.75
C ALA A 18 -8.63 5.57 -2.60
N GLY A 19 -7.61 6.45 -2.63
CA GLY A 19 -7.67 7.68 -3.43
C GLY A 19 -7.61 7.43 -4.93
N VAL A 20 -6.77 6.49 -5.37
CA VAL A 20 -6.68 6.08 -6.77
C VAL A 20 -8.01 5.50 -7.25
N GLU A 21 -8.59 4.55 -6.49
CA GLU A 21 -9.88 3.95 -6.86
C GLU A 21 -11.01 4.98 -6.87
N ALA A 22 -11.08 5.87 -5.86
CA ALA A 22 -12.08 6.93 -5.82
C ALA A 22 -11.97 7.92 -7.00
N ALA A 23 -10.74 8.34 -7.32
CA ALA A 23 -10.49 9.27 -8.42
C ALA A 23 -10.80 8.66 -9.79
N LEU A 24 -10.38 7.42 -10.01
CA LEU A 24 -10.67 6.70 -11.25
C LEU A 24 -12.18 6.44 -11.41
N ALA A 25 -12.87 6.04 -10.34
CA ALA A 25 -14.31 5.82 -10.37
C ALA A 25 -15.06 7.11 -10.71
N ALA A 26 -14.78 8.22 -10.05
CA ALA A 26 -15.41 9.51 -10.33
C ALA A 26 -15.16 9.98 -11.77
N ALA A 27 -13.93 9.90 -12.25
CA ALA A 27 -13.56 10.31 -13.60
C ALA A 27 -14.23 9.42 -14.69
N ARG A 28 -14.29 8.11 -14.47
CA ARG A 28 -14.96 7.14 -15.36
C ARG A 28 -16.48 7.34 -15.42
N MET A 29 -17.06 7.84 -14.34
CA MET A 29 -18.48 8.27 -14.32
C MET A 29 -18.73 9.62 -14.99
N GLY A 30 -17.69 10.27 -15.54
CA GLY A 30 -17.79 11.53 -16.27
C GLY A 30 -17.59 12.80 -15.41
N CYS A 31 -17.29 12.66 -14.13
CA CYS A 31 -17.03 13.81 -13.26
C CYS A 31 -15.66 14.45 -13.57
N GLN A 32 -15.60 15.79 -13.62
CA GLN A 32 -14.32 16.51 -13.64
C GLN A 32 -13.63 16.35 -12.28
N THR A 33 -12.61 15.53 -12.24
CA THR A 33 -11.99 15.07 -11.00
C THR A 33 -10.57 15.59 -10.85
N LEU A 34 -10.19 15.98 -9.63
CA LEU A 34 -8.80 16.28 -9.25
C LEU A 34 -8.32 15.26 -8.22
N LEU A 35 -7.23 14.57 -8.53
CA LEU A 35 -6.44 13.80 -7.56
C LEU A 35 -5.31 14.70 -7.04
N LEU A 36 -5.40 15.09 -5.76
CA LEU A 36 -4.45 15.98 -5.11
C LEU A 36 -3.61 15.19 -4.11
N THR A 37 -2.29 15.15 -4.30
CA THR A 37 -1.37 14.38 -3.45
C THR A 37 -0.14 15.18 -3.08
N ILE A 38 0.49 14.82 -1.96
CA ILE A 38 1.75 15.44 -1.52
C ILE A 38 2.88 15.16 -2.50
N ASN A 39 2.90 13.97 -3.11
CA ASN A 39 3.93 13.58 -4.05
C ASN A 39 3.32 12.73 -5.19
N LEU A 40 3.44 13.21 -6.43
CA LEU A 40 2.95 12.51 -7.62
C LEU A 40 3.73 11.22 -7.92
N ASP A 41 4.98 11.13 -7.50
CA ASP A 41 5.81 9.95 -7.72
C ASP A 41 5.47 8.78 -6.79
N THR A 42 4.51 8.98 -5.87
CA THR A 42 4.07 7.95 -4.93
C THR A 42 2.59 7.56 -5.08
N ILE A 43 1.97 7.92 -6.22
CA ILE A 43 0.61 7.47 -6.56
C ILE A 43 0.56 5.93 -6.54
N GLY A 44 -0.41 5.34 -5.81
CA GLY A 44 -0.59 3.89 -5.73
C GLY A 44 0.52 3.13 -5.02
N GLN A 45 1.41 3.81 -4.26
CA GLN A 45 2.53 3.14 -3.60
C GLN A 45 2.07 2.20 -2.49
N MET A 46 2.54 0.94 -2.55
CA MET A 46 2.41 -0.03 -1.47
C MET A 46 3.27 0.40 -0.27
N SER A 47 2.62 0.91 0.78
CA SER A 47 3.31 1.54 1.91
C SER A 47 4.00 0.55 2.83
N CYS A 48 3.41 -0.62 3.02
CA CYS A 48 3.91 -1.61 3.97
C CYS A 48 4.25 -2.92 3.25
N ASN A 49 3.25 -3.71 2.96
CA ASN A 49 3.34 -5.07 2.45
C ASN A 49 3.48 -5.06 0.91
N PRO A 50 4.41 -5.82 0.31
CA PRO A 50 4.49 -5.97 -1.15
C PRO A 50 3.46 -6.97 -1.67
N ALA A 51 2.24 -6.97 -1.16
CA ALA A 51 1.21 -7.95 -1.53
C ALA A 51 -0.19 -7.35 -1.53
N ILE A 52 -1.03 -7.86 -2.41
CA ILE A 52 -2.45 -7.55 -2.53
C ILE A 52 -3.27 -8.80 -2.17
N GLY A 53 -4.39 -8.60 -1.51
CA GLY A 53 -5.31 -9.68 -1.13
C GLY A 53 -4.90 -10.42 0.14
N GLY A 54 -5.26 -11.70 0.19
CA GLY A 54 -5.15 -12.53 1.39
C GLY A 54 -6.48 -12.66 2.12
N LEU A 55 -6.44 -13.24 3.33
CA LEU A 55 -7.64 -13.55 4.11
C LEU A 55 -8.52 -12.32 4.33
N ALA A 56 -9.79 -12.41 3.97
CA ALA A 56 -10.81 -11.36 4.00
C ALA A 56 -10.53 -10.15 3.08
N LYS A 57 -9.37 -10.04 2.46
CA LYS A 57 -8.95 -8.91 1.61
C LYS A 57 -9.07 -9.21 0.12
N GLY A 58 -8.69 -10.42 -0.30
CA GLY A 58 -8.79 -10.84 -1.70
C GLY A 58 -10.22 -10.81 -2.24
N HIS A 59 -11.22 -10.98 -1.39
CA HIS A 59 -12.63 -10.82 -1.74
C HIS A 59 -12.93 -9.36 -2.11
N LEU A 60 -12.50 -8.39 -1.26
CA LEU A 60 -12.70 -6.96 -1.51
C LEU A 60 -12.07 -6.52 -2.83
N VAL A 61 -10.84 -6.98 -3.13
CA VAL A 61 -10.18 -6.68 -4.41
C VAL A 61 -11.01 -7.15 -5.59
N ARG A 62 -11.57 -8.37 -5.51
CA ARG A 62 -12.44 -8.90 -6.58
C ARG A 62 -13.78 -8.18 -6.68
N GLU A 63 -14.35 -7.75 -5.56
CA GLU A 63 -15.58 -6.94 -5.56
C GLU A 63 -15.34 -5.58 -6.23
N ILE A 64 -14.22 -4.92 -5.90
CA ILE A 64 -13.80 -3.66 -6.54
C ILE A 64 -13.58 -3.88 -8.03
N ASP A 65 -12.89 -4.95 -8.43
CA ASP A 65 -12.64 -5.30 -9.84
C ASP A 65 -13.95 -5.53 -10.62
N ALA A 66 -14.92 -6.23 -10.03
CA ALA A 66 -16.22 -6.46 -10.64
C ALA A 66 -16.98 -5.15 -10.94
N LEU A 67 -16.71 -4.08 -10.17
CA LEU A 67 -17.24 -2.73 -10.37
C LEU A 67 -16.39 -1.89 -11.34
N GLY A 68 -15.31 -2.44 -11.90
CA GLY A 68 -14.43 -1.75 -12.84
C GLY A 68 -13.24 -1.05 -12.17
N GLY A 69 -12.89 -1.42 -10.93
CA GLY A 69 -11.70 -0.92 -10.24
C GLY A 69 -10.38 -1.35 -10.89
N GLU A 70 -9.28 -0.77 -10.46
CA GLU A 70 -7.97 -0.91 -11.10
C GLU A 70 -6.99 -1.80 -10.32
N MET A 71 -7.21 -1.97 -9.02
CA MET A 71 -6.29 -2.68 -8.11
C MET A 71 -6.00 -4.12 -8.59
N ALA A 72 -7.01 -4.87 -9.04
CA ALA A 72 -6.84 -6.24 -9.49
C ALA A 72 -6.03 -6.33 -10.80
N LYS A 73 -6.28 -5.45 -11.75
CA LYS A 73 -5.52 -5.36 -13.02
C LYS A 73 -4.06 -5.03 -12.75
N ALA A 74 -3.80 -4.03 -11.89
CA ALA A 74 -2.46 -3.68 -11.46
C ALA A 74 -1.75 -4.87 -10.79
N THR A 75 -2.49 -5.66 -10.00
CA THR A 75 -1.99 -6.86 -9.32
C THR A 75 -1.59 -7.94 -10.33
N ASP A 76 -2.43 -8.23 -11.31
CA ASP A 76 -2.17 -9.28 -12.29
C ASP A 76 -0.98 -8.92 -13.20
N LEU A 77 -0.74 -7.64 -13.47
CA LEU A 77 0.41 -7.17 -14.26
C LEU A 77 1.72 -7.10 -13.46
N SER A 78 1.64 -6.77 -12.18
CA SER A 78 2.81 -6.59 -11.31
C SER A 78 3.13 -7.78 -10.40
N GLY A 79 2.29 -8.80 -10.39
CA GLY A 79 2.42 -9.95 -9.52
C GLY A 79 3.72 -10.73 -9.76
N LEU A 80 4.35 -11.14 -8.66
CA LEU A 80 5.54 -12.01 -8.60
C LEU A 80 5.15 -13.46 -8.30
N GLN A 81 4.15 -13.62 -7.41
CA GLN A 81 3.66 -14.92 -6.95
C GLN A 81 2.18 -14.80 -6.61
N PHE A 82 1.41 -15.81 -6.97
CA PHE A 82 -0.03 -15.88 -6.70
C PHE A 82 -0.37 -17.12 -5.92
N ARG A 83 -1.24 -17.00 -4.93
CA ARG A 83 -1.71 -18.11 -4.12
C ARG A 83 -3.18 -17.97 -3.75
N MET A 84 -3.90 -19.09 -3.71
CA MET A 84 -5.21 -19.19 -3.10
C MET A 84 -5.08 -19.64 -1.65
N LEU A 85 -5.44 -18.78 -0.72
CA LEU A 85 -5.37 -19.08 0.71
C LEU A 85 -6.68 -19.75 1.19
N ASN A 86 -6.60 -20.46 2.33
CA ASN A 86 -7.73 -21.17 2.95
C ASN A 86 -8.37 -22.29 2.12
N THR A 87 -7.66 -22.89 1.18
CA THR A 87 -8.17 -23.93 0.29
C THR A 87 -8.65 -25.19 1.03
N ARG A 88 -8.20 -25.41 2.28
CA ARG A 88 -8.68 -26.50 3.15
C ARG A 88 -10.06 -26.24 3.78
N LYS A 89 -10.60 -25.03 3.63
CA LYS A 89 -11.92 -24.62 4.09
C LYS A 89 -12.87 -24.49 2.91
N GLY A 90 -14.14 -24.18 3.15
CA GLY A 90 -15.12 -24.01 2.08
C GLY A 90 -14.79 -22.85 1.12
N PRO A 91 -15.30 -22.90 -0.15
CA PRO A 91 -14.97 -21.91 -1.18
C PRO A 91 -15.28 -20.45 -0.81
N SER A 92 -16.25 -20.21 0.06
CA SER A 92 -16.63 -18.85 0.51
C SER A 92 -15.53 -18.11 1.27
N VAL A 93 -14.51 -18.82 1.75
CA VAL A 93 -13.36 -18.23 2.44
C VAL A 93 -12.04 -18.39 1.67
N TRP A 94 -12.10 -18.88 0.43
CA TRP A 94 -10.93 -18.89 -0.45
C TRP A 94 -10.55 -17.46 -0.79
N ALA A 95 -9.31 -17.11 -0.52
CA ALA A 95 -8.85 -15.73 -0.63
C ALA A 95 -7.60 -15.66 -1.49
N PRO A 96 -7.67 -15.09 -2.70
CA PRO A 96 -6.47 -14.89 -3.50
C PRO A 96 -5.53 -13.88 -2.84
N ARG A 97 -4.22 -14.16 -2.95
CA ARG A 97 -3.14 -13.28 -2.52
C ARG A 97 -2.06 -13.27 -3.59
N ALA A 98 -1.61 -12.09 -3.97
CA ALA A 98 -0.46 -11.92 -4.85
C ALA A 98 0.64 -11.15 -4.14
N GLN A 99 1.86 -11.67 -4.26
CA GLN A 99 3.07 -10.92 -4.02
C GLN A 99 3.37 -10.09 -5.25
N CYS A 100 3.64 -8.78 -5.11
CA CYS A 100 3.79 -7.87 -6.23
C CYS A 100 5.17 -7.21 -6.26
N ASP A 101 5.63 -6.87 -7.45
CA ASP A 101 6.68 -5.89 -7.65
C ASP A 101 6.11 -4.49 -7.35
N LYS A 102 6.52 -3.93 -6.21
CA LYS A 102 5.98 -2.64 -5.71
C LYS A 102 6.15 -1.50 -6.70
N LYS A 103 7.27 -1.47 -7.41
CA LYS A 103 7.54 -0.38 -8.36
C LYS A 103 6.75 -0.55 -9.65
N ALA A 104 6.63 -1.77 -10.16
CA ALA A 104 5.79 -2.04 -11.32
C ALA A 104 4.31 -1.70 -11.03
N TYR A 105 3.79 -2.12 -9.87
CA TYR A 105 2.45 -1.81 -9.41
C TYR A 105 2.21 -0.29 -9.33
N GLN A 106 3.12 0.43 -8.67
CA GLN A 106 3.07 1.87 -8.51
C GLN A 106 3.10 2.62 -9.85
N PHE A 107 4.02 2.27 -10.74
CA PHE A 107 4.15 2.90 -12.06
C PHE A 107 2.92 2.66 -12.92
N TYR A 108 2.34 1.45 -12.85
CA TYR A 108 1.11 1.16 -13.56
C TYR A 108 -0.04 2.06 -13.10
N LEU A 109 -0.29 2.15 -11.79
CA LEU A 109 -1.37 2.99 -11.25
C LEU A 109 -1.15 4.48 -11.55
N LYS A 110 0.08 4.96 -11.42
CA LYS A 110 0.41 6.34 -11.81
C LYS A 110 0.09 6.58 -13.27
N TRP A 111 0.53 5.69 -14.15
CA TRP A 111 0.29 5.79 -15.59
C TRP A 111 -1.22 5.79 -15.92
N VAL A 112 -2.01 4.93 -15.28
CA VAL A 112 -3.46 4.90 -15.47
C VAL A 112 -4.11 6.22 -15.05
N CYS A 113 -3.75 6.76 -13.87
CA CYS A 113 -4.29 8.02 -13.38
C CYS A 113 -3.96 9.19 -14.33
N GLU A 114 -2.73 9.29 -14.80
CA GLU A 114 -2.29 10.38 -15.69
C GLU A 114 -2.96 10.36 -17.07
N ARG A 115 -3.49 9.21 -17.52
CA ARG A 115 -4.14 9.04 -18.82
C ARG A 115 -5.66 8.93 -18.74
N GLN A 116 -6.21 8.87 -17.54
CA GLN A 116 -7.64 8.79 -17.37
C GLN A 116 -8.33 10.09 -17.84
N PRO A 117 -9.22 10.06 -18.84
CA PRO A 117 -10.04 11.21 -19.19
C PRO A 117 -10.81 11.74 -17.97
N ASN A 118 -11.01 13.04 -17.89
CA ASN A 118 -11.67 13.77 -16.81
C ASN A 118 -10.91 13.74 -15.45
N LEU A 119 -9.68 13.24 -15.39
CA LEU A 119 -8.85 13.20 -14.18
C LEU A 119 -7.61 14.10 -14.35
N ASP A 120 -7.51 15.11 -13.49
CA ASP A 120 -6.27 15.88 -13.31
C ASP A 120 -5.52 15.34 -12.10
N CYS A 121 -4.22 15.08 -12.24
CA CYS A 121 -3.32 14.76 -11.12
C CYS A 121 -2.46 15.98 -10.79
N LYS A 122 -2.49 16.44 -9.53
CA LYS A 122 -1.69 17.59 -9.10
C LYS A 122 -0.99 17.33 -7.77
N GLN A 123 0.20 17.92 -7.66
CA GLN A 123 0.95 17.89 -6.42
C GLN A 123 0.59 19.08 -5.54
N GLY A 124 0.28 18.81 -4.28
CA GLY A 124 0.01 19.81 -3.27
C GLY A 124 -0.38 19.17 -1.94
N GLN A 125 0.14 19.71 -0.85
CA GLN A 125 -0.27 19.31 0.49
C GLN A 125 -1.51 20.11 0.89
N THR A 126 -2.64 19.41 1.06
CA THR A 126 -3.86 20.03 1.59
C THR A 126 -3.68 20.41 3.05
N VAL A 127 -4.02 21.65 3.38
CA VAL A 127 -3.93 22.19 4.74
C VAL A 127 -5.28 22.54 5.33
N ARG A 128 -6.28 22.89 4.49
CA ARG A 128 -7.60 23.31 4.97
C ARG A 128 -8.70 23.00 3.96
N LEU A 129 -9.90 22.69 4.49
CA LEU A 129 -11.15 22.52 3.76
C LEU A 129 -12.11 23.62 4.19
N LEU A 130 -12.70 24.31 3.25
CA LEU A 130 -13.59 25.44 3.47
C LEU A 130 -14.95 25.18 2.80
N PRO A 131 -15.99 24.73 3.54
CA PRO A 131 -17.34 24.71 3.02
C PRO A 131 -17.78 26.13 2.64
N ARG A 132 -18.43 26.28 1.50
CA ARG A 132 -18.93 27.54 0.98
C ARG A 132 -20.46 27.58 1.00
N ARG A 133 -21.04 28.75 0.92
CA ARG A 133 -22.51 28.96 0.92
C ARG A 133 -23.22 28.39 -0.30
N ASP A 134 -22.51 28.20 -1.40
CA ASP A 134 -22.98 27.61 -2.66
C ASP A 134 -22.84 26.08 -2.71
N GLU A 135 -22.69 25.46 -1.54
CA GLU A 135 -22.54 24.00 -1.37
C GLU A 135 -21.25 23.44 -2.00
N THR A 136 -20.26 24.27 -2.34
CA THR A 136 -18.94 23.86 -2.78
C THR A 136 -17.91 23.89 -1.66
N PHE A 137 -16.75 23.30 -1.91
CA PHE A 137 -15.58 23.34 -1.04
C PHE A 137 -14.42 24.11 -1.67
N GLY A 138 -13.76 24.95 -0.89
CA GLY A 138 -12.40 25.39 -1.15
C GLY A 138 -11.42 24.42 -0.52
N VAL A 139 -10.53 23.84 -1.31
CA VAL A 139 -9.45 22.95 -0.86
C VAL A 139 -8.14 23.73 -0.94
N GLN A 140 -7.61 24.13 0.22
CA GLN A 140 -6.40 24.95 0.31
C GLN A 140 -5.16 24.10 0.47
N THR A 141 -4.12 24.48 -0.25
CA THR A 141 -2.80 23.85 -0.17
C THR A 141 -1.80 24.72 0.58
N SER A 142 -0.71 24.10 1.03
CA SER A 142 0.42 24.80 1.68
C SER A 142 1.13 25.83 0.80
N LEU A 143 0.88 25.82 -0.53
CA LEU A 143 1.41 26.78 -1.49
C LEU A 143 0.44 27.95 -1.76
N GLU A 144 -0.55 28.16 -0.87
CA GLU A 144 -1.57 29.22 -0.99
C GLU A 144 -2.42 29.13 -2.27
N VAL A 145 -2.57 27.95 -2.84
CA VAL A 145 -3.47 27.65 -3.94
C VAL A 145 -4.75 27.06 -3.37
N GLU A 146 -5.90 27.56 -3.84
CA GLU A 146 -7.22 27.02 -3.50
C GLU A 146 -7.86 26.39 -4.73
N PHE A 147 -8.21 25.12 -4.65
CA PHE A 147 -9.03 24.41 -5.63
C PHE A 147 -10.49 24.39 -5.17
N VAL A 148 -11.42 24.44 -6.12
CA VAL A 148 -12.86 24.45 -5.81
C VAL A 148 -13.53 23.20 -6.38
N ALA A 149 -14.34 22.53 -5.55
CA ALA A 149 -15.13 21.37 -5.96
C ALA A 149 -16.48 21.31 -5.30
N LYS A 150 -17.43 20.56 -5.89
CA LYS A 150 -18.72 20.24 -5.27
C LYS A 150 -18.56 19.23 -4.15
N THR A 151 -17.69 18.23 -4.34
CA THR A 151 -17.48 17.10 -3.43
C THR A 151 -16.02 16.90 -3.13
N VAL A 152 -15.71 16.56 -1.87
CA VAL A 152 -14.36 16.23 -1.42
C VAL A 152 -14.32 14.83 -0.83
N VAL A 153 -13.35 14.03 -1.26
CA VAL A 153 -13.05 12.70 -0.72
C VAL A 153 -11.67 12.72 -0.07
N VAL A 154 -11.59 12.44 1.23
CA VAL A 154 -10.34 12.43 2.00
C VAL A 154 -9.86 11.01 2.20
N THR A 155 -8.64 10.70 1.72
CA THR A 155 -8.03 9.36 1.73
C THR A 155 -6.56 9.42 2.19
N THR A 156 -6.32 10.03 3.33
CA THR A 156 -4.99 10.43 3.81
C THR A 156 -4.12 9.31 4.38
N GLY A 157 -4.64 8.10 4.50
CA GLY A 157 -3.87 6.95 5.01
C GLY A 157 -3.24 7.22 6.39
N THR A 158 -1.93 7.08 6.50
CA THR A 158 -1.14 7.30 7.73
C THR A 158 -0.55 8.70 7.84
N PHE A 159 -0.93 9.64 6.96
CA PHE A 159 -0.23 10.93 6.87
C PHE A 159 -0.79 12.02 7.80
N LEU A 160 -2.05 11.89 8.28
CA LEU A 160 -2.63 12.88 9.21
C LEU A 160 -1.88 12.86 10.56
N ARG A 161 -1.16 13.93 10.86
CA ARG A 161 -0.28 14.04 12.03
C ARG A 161 0.58 12.79 12.25
N GLY A 162 1.08 12.22 11.14
CA GLY A 162 1.91 11.02 11.15
C GLY A 162 3.16 11.21 12.00
N LEU A 163 3.41 10.27 12.91
CA LEU A 163 4.57 10.24 13.80
C LEU A 163 5.18 8.84 13.82
N MET A 164 6.41 8.72 13.32
CA MET A 164 7.13 7.45 13.28
C MET A 164 7.96 7.25 14.54
N HIS A 165 8.05 5.99 14.99
CA HIS A 165 8.75 5.58 16.20
C HIS A 165 9.74 4.44 15.91
N VAL A 166 11.00 4.61 16.35
CA VAL A 166 12.04 3.57 16.40
C VAL A 166 12.74 3.68 17.75
N GLY A 167 12.45 2.77 18.68
CA GLY A 167 12.84 2.94 20.08
C GLY A 167 12.35 4.27 20.63
N SER A 168 13.20 5.01 21.31
CA SER A 168 12.88 6.35 21.83
C SER A 168 12.86 7.46 20.76
N ASN A 169 13.33 7.18 19.54
CA ASN A 169 13.39 8.18 18.48
C ASN A 169 12.02 8.38 17.84
N GLN A 170 11.65 9.64 17.65
CA GLN A 170 10.42 10.05 16.99
C GLN A 170 10.75 10.94 15.80
N GLN A 171 10.03 10.72 14.69
CA GLN A 171 10.15 11.53 13.48
C GLN A 171 8.78 11.81 12.89
N SER A 172 8.47 13.08 12.62
CA SER A 172 7.25 13.44 11.88
C SER A 172 7.31 12.86 10.46
N GLY A 173 6.27 12.13 10.08
CA GLY A 173 6.15 11.54 8.76
C GLY A 173 5.02 10.51 8.71
N GLY A 174 4.33 10.40 7.59
CA GLY A 174 3.33 9.36 7.37
C GLY A 174 3.93 8.05 6.89
N ARG A 175 5.15 8.11 6.35
CA ARG A 175 5.97 6.99 5.86
C ARG A 175 7.43 7.42 5.87
N ALA A 176 8.37 6.48 5.99
CA ALA A 176 9.80 6.79 6.00
C ALA A 176 10.22 7.59 4.74
N GLY A 177 10.81 8.76 4.96
CA GLY A 177 11.23 9.67 3.90
C GLY A 177 10.13 10.62 3.38
N GLU A 178 8.92 10.60 3.94
CA GLU A 178 7.80 11.45 3.50
C GLU A 178 7.19 12.23 4.66
N ALA A 179 6.93 13.53 4.41
CA ALA A 179 6.39 14.44 5.42
C ALA A 179 4.95 14.10 5.81
N ALA A 180 4.58 14.41 7.06
CA ALA A 180 3.21 14.29 7.54
C ALA A 180 2.35 15.51 7.15
N ALA A 181 1.03 15.30 7.03
CA ALA A 181 0.04 16.35 6.88
C ALA A 181 -0.40 16.84 8.27
N MET A 182 0.21 17.92 8.76
CA MET A 182 0.00 18.39 10.14
C MET A 182 -1.28 19.22 10.30
N SER A 183 -1.63 20.05 9.31
CA SER A 183 -2.69 21.07 9.45
C SER A 183 -4.10 20.55 9.16
N LEU A 184 -4.23 19.54 8.30
CA LEU A 184 -5.53 19.06 7.83
C LEU A 184 -6.40 18.46 8.95
N SER A 185 -5.78 17.85 9.97
CA SER A 185 -6.51 17.34 11.15
C SER A 185 -7.30 18.43 11.86
N GLY A 186 -6.69 19.60 12.07
CA GLY A 186 -7.38 20.75 12.66
C GLY A 186 -8.57 21.21 11.83
N SER A 187 -8.41 21.25 10.50
CA SER A 187 -9.50 21.59 9.60
C SER A 187 -10.66 20.59 9.64
N LEU A 188 -10.39 19.30 9.74
CA LEU A 188 -11.43 18.27 9.91
C LEU A 188 -12.16 18.42 11.25
N GLN A 189 -11.44 18.78 12.31
CA GLN A 189 -12.05 19.07 13.62
C GLN A 189 -12.93 20.33 13.60
N GLU A 190 -12.49 21.39 12.90
CA GLU A 190 -13.30 22.60 12.67
C GLU A 190 -14.63 22.29 11.94
N LEU A 191 -14.63 21.25 11.09
CA LEU A 191 -15.83 20.73 10.41
C LEU A 191 -16.69 19.79 11.28
N GLY A 192 -16.37 19.65 12.57
CA GLY A 192 -17.13 18.87 13.54
C GLY A 192 -16.75 17.39 13.63
N LEU A 193 -15.65 16.94 12.98
CA LEU A 193 -15.21 15.57 13.07
C LEU A 193 -14.37 15.34 14.35
N THR A 194 -14.71 14.29 15.07
CA THR A 194 -13.90 13.80 16.19
C THR A 194 -12.83 12.86 15.63
N LEU A 195 -11.57 13.15 15.93
CA LEU A 195 -10.43 12.35 15.55
C LEU A 195 -9.85 11.59 16.75
N GLY A 196 -9.37 10.39 16.50
CA GLY A 196 -8.61 9.58 17.44
C GLY A 196 -7.25 9.22 16.87
N ARG A 197 -6.45 8.47 17.64
CA ARG A 197 -5.12 7.99 17.22
C ARG A 197 -5.12 6.48 16.98
N LEU A 198 -4.59 6.05 15.85
CA LEU A 198 -4.25 4.65 15.57
C LEU A 198 -2.76 4.52 15.31
N LYS A 199 -2.23 3.31 15.49
CA LYS A 199 -0.86 2.98 15.14
C LYS A 199 -0.82 1.81 14.19
N THR A 200 0.06 1.83 13.21
CA THR A 200 0.43 0.66 12.42
C THR A 200 1.95 0.48 12.44
N GLY A 201 2.46 -0.60 11.89
CA GLY A 201 3.89 -0.87 11.87
C GLY A 201 4.33 -1.55 10.59
N THR A 202 5.60 -1.43 10.29
CA THR A 202 6.24 -2.13 9.17
C THR A 202 7.44 -2.92 9.67
N PRO A 203 7.73 -4.12 9.12
CA PRO A 203 8.94 -4.87 9.45
C PRO A 203 10.16 -4.30 8.73
N PRO A 204 11.38 -4.76 9.10
CA PRO A 204 12.59 -4.36 8.40
C PRO A 204 12.62 -4.90 6.96
N ARG A 205 13.44 -4.27 6.13
CA ARG A 205 13.84 -4.80 4.82
C ARG A 205 15.29 -5.25 4.93
N LEU A 206 15.54 -6.45 4.41
CA LEU A 206 16.87 -7.05 4.43
C LEU A 206 17.48 -7.05 3.04
N VAL A 207 18.81 -7.02 2.98
CA VAL A 207 19.56 -7.18 1.74
C VAL A 207 19.51 -8.65 1.32
N ARG A 208 18.96 -8.96 0.14
CA ARG A 208 18.76 -10.31 -0.37
C ARG A 208 20.02 -11.19 -0.31
N GLN A 209 21.17 -10.64 -0.70
CA GLN A 209 22.45 -11.35 -0.75
C GLN A 209 23.01 -11.73 0.61
N SER A 210 22.49 -11.12 1.68
CA SER A 210 22.91 -11.40 3.06
C SER A 210 22.10 -12.51 3.75
N ILE A 211 21.14 -13.12 3.01
CA ILE A 211 20.24 -14.17 3.53
C ILE A 211 20.66 -15.52 2.94
N ASP A 212 20.74 -16.54 3.79
CA ASP A 212 20.94 -17.92 3.40
C ASP A 212 19.60 -18.62 3.14
N PHE A 213 19.10 -18.50 1.92
CA PHE A 213 17.83 -19.11 1.52
C PHE A 213 17.86 -20.65 1.51
N SER A 214 19.05 -21.28 1.48
CA SER A 214 19.15 -22.74 1.54
C SER A 214 18.65 -23.33 2.86
N ARG A 215 18.57 -22.50 3.90
CA ARG A 215 18.04 -22.84 5.23
C ARG A 215 16.57 -22.47 5.41
N CYS A 216 15.93 -21.93 4.39
CA CYS A 216 14.54 -21.53 4.38
C CYS A 216 13.72 -22.46 3.49
N GLU A 217 12.44 -22.64 3.81
CA GLU A 217 11.53 -23.41 2.96
C GLU A 217 11.03 -22.53 1.81
N ALA A 218 11.29 -22.94 0.57
CA ALA A 218 10.75 -22.24 -0.59
C ALA A 218 9.25 -22.43 -0.68
N GLN A 219 8.51 -21.32 -0.83
CA GLN A 219 7.07 -21.31 -1.02
C GLN A 219 6.76 -20.87 -2.45
N PRO A 220 6.48 -21.81 -3.39
CA PRO A 220 6.09 -21.47 -4.75
C PRO A 220 4.70 -20.85 -4.82
N GLY A 221 4.38 -20.23 -5.95
CA GLY A 221 3.01 -19.85 -6.29
C GLY A 221 2.17 -21.07 -6.69
N ASP A 222 0.86 -20.87 -6.78
CA ASP A 222 -0.08 -21.89 -7.22
C ASP A 222 -0.07 -22.04 -8.75
N ASP A 223 -0.31 -23.27 -9.22
CA ASP A 223 -0.56 -23.58 -10.61
C ASP A 223 -1.84 -24.45 -10.70
N PRO A 224 -2.88 -24.01 -11.42
CA PRO A 224 -2.98 -22.78 -12.20
C PRO A 224 -3.01 -21.50 -11.35
N ILE A 225 -2.53 -20.39 -11.94
CA ILE A 225 -2.47 -19.09 -11.26
C ILE A 225 -3.87 -18.58 -10.94
N PRO A 226 -4.17 -18.22 -9.68
CA PRO A 226 -5.44 -17.64 -9.29
C PRO A 226 -5.46 -16.12 -9.56
N TRP A 227 -5.60 -15.73 -10.84
CA TRP A 227 -5.68 -14.34 -11.26
C TRP A 227 -6.76 -13.57 -10.50
N PHE A 228 -6.53 -12.29 -10.25
CA PHE A 228 -7.48 -11.44 -9.54
C PHE A 228 -8.57 -10.87 -10.42
N SER A 229 -8.20 -10.33 -11.59
CA SER A 229 -9.12 -9.57 -12.43
C SER A 229 -10.03 -10.48 -13.26
N TYR A 230 -11.31 -10.06 -13.37
CA TYR A 230 -12.28 -10.61 -14.31
C TYR A 230 -12.08 -10.04 -15.72
N TRP A 231 -11.41 -8.89 -15.85
CA TRP A 231 -11.19 -8.15 -17.10
C TRP A 231 -9.92 -8.64 -17.81
N LYS A 232 -9.89 -9.94 -18.14
CA LYS A 232 -8.69 -10.59 -18.72
C LYS A 232 -8.22 -9.91 -20.00
N ASN A 233 -9.14 -9.53 -20.90
CA ASN A 233 -8.79 -8.87 -22.15
C ASN A 233 -8.03 -7.56 -21.91
N ASP A 234 -8.47 -6.74 -20.95
CA ASP A 234 -7.79 -5.49 -20.60
C ASP A 234 -6.35 -5.73 -20.09
N VAL A 235 -6.15 -6.85 -19.36
CA VAL A 235 -4.84 -7.21 -18.81
C VAL A 235 -3.95 -7.85 -19.90
N TRP A 236 -4.52 -8.73 -20.75
CA TRP A 236 -3.75 -9.49 -21.74
C TRP A 236 -3.50 -8.74 -23.03
N ASP A 237 -4.42 -7.87 -23.46
CA ASP A 237 -4.29 -7.07 -24.68
C ASP A 237 -3.58 -5.73 -24.41
N ASN A 238 -3.33 -5.42 -23.15
CA ASN A 238 -2.72 -4.15 -22.75
C ASN A 238 -1.23 -4.13 -23.12
N SER A 239 -0.93 -3.60 -24.30
CA SER A 239 0.43 -3.43 -24.85
C SER A 239 1.27 -2.40 -24.08
N MET A 240 0.77 -1.87 -22.96
CA MET A 240 1.36 -0.78 -22.17
C MET A 240 2.76 -1.04 -21.64
N PHE A 241 3.11 -2.29 -21.39
CA PHE A 241 4.46 -2.65 -20.95
C PHE A 241 5.41 -3.00 -22.10
N HIS A 242 4.96 -2.89 -23.35
CA HIS A 242 5.88 -2.97 -24.49
C HIS A 242 6.63 -1.63 -24.60
N VAL A 243 7.93 -1.69 -24.41
CA VAL A 243 8.88 -0.57 -24.61
C VAL A 243 8.76 0.04 -26.02
N GLU A 244 8.13 -0.66 -26.95
CA GLU A 244 7.88 -0.23 -28.33
C GLU A 244 6.93 0.98 -28.48
N HIS A 245 6.07 1.25 -27.48
CA HIS A 245 5.16 2.42 -27.53
C HIS A 245 5.78 3.74 -27.03
N LEU A 246 7.04 3.73 -26.61
CA LEU A 246 7.84 4.95 -26.44
C LEU A 246 8.45 5.44 -27.76
N ARG A 247 8.02 4.93 -28.90
CA ARG A 247 8.28 5.54 -30.20
C ARG A 247 7.42 6.81 -30.37
N THR A 248 7.76 7.83 -29.63
CA THR A 248 7.57 9.21 -30.11
C THR A 248 8.72 9.52 -31.03
N ASP A 249 8.49 10.36 -32.01
CA ASP A 249 9.34 10.78 -33.13
C ASP A 249 10.80 11.22 -32.82
N SER A 250 11.45 10.67 -31.83
CA SER A 250 12.81 11.01 -31.38
C SER A 250 13.91 10.04 -31.86
N GLY A 251 13.73 9.37 -32.99
CA GLY A 251 14.83 8.75 -33.73
C GLY A 251 15.71 7.69 -33.01
N PHE A 252 15.33 7.20 -31.83
CA PHE A 252 16.09 6.18 -31.11
C PHE A 252 15.57 4.78 -31.47
N THR A 253 16.31 4.04 -32.25
CA THR A 253 16.02 2.64 -32.59
C THR A 253 16.78 1.73 -31.62
N PRO A 254 16.09 0.94 -30.76
CA PRO A 254 16.75 -0.13 -30.03
C PRO A 254 17.12 -1.25 -31.02
N THR A 255 18.40 -1.59 -31.10
CA THR A 255 18.89 -2.74 -31.86
C THR A 255 18.58 -4.02 -31.06
N ASN A 256 17.42 -4.60 -31.24
CA ASN A 256 17.08 -6.03 -31.14
C ASN A 256 15.56 -6.23 -31.34
N SER A 257 15.10 -6.07 -32.57
CA SER A 257 13.79 -6.56 -32.99
C SER A 257 13.93 -8.02 -33.43
N GLN A 258 13.70 -8.96 -32.54
CA GLN A 258 13.20 -10.25 -33.00
C GLN A 258 11.73 -10.05 -33.36
N THR A 259 11.47 -9.84 -34.64
CA THR A 259 10.16 -9.91 -35.25
C THR A 259 9.60 -11.32 -35.00
N THR A 260 8.73 -11.44 -34.00
CA THR A 260 7.94 -12.65 -33.80
C THR A 260 6.90 -12.74 -34.91
N ASN A 261 7.03 -13.78 -35.72
CA ASN A 261 6.13 -14.17 -36.79
C ASN A 261 4.68 -14.25 -36.24
N PRO A 262 3.64 -13.65 -36.88
CA PRO A 262 2.25 -13.68 -36.41
C PRO A 262 1.61 -15.08 -36.37
N GLU A 263 2.25 -16.09 -36.93
CA GLU A 263 1.69 -17.44 -37.05
C GLU A 263 1.93 -18.37 -35.84
N THR A 264 2.73 -17.97 -34.86
CA THR A 264 2.85 -18.71 -33.59
C THR A 264 2.12 -17.96 -32.48
N ARG A 265 0.80 -17.94 -32.51
CA ARG A 265 -0.03 -17.76 -31.30
C ARG A 265 0.00 -19.04 -30.46
N GLY A 266 1.20 -19.46 -30.06
CA GLY A 266 1.36 -20.31 -28.90
C GLY A 266 0.84 -19.55 -27.69
N GLU A 267 -0.05 -20.17 -26.92
CA GLU A 267 -0.60 -19.58 -25.69
C GLU A 267 0.53 -18.99 -24.86
N ARG A 268 0.58 -17.67 -24.78
CA ARG A 268 1.54 -16.99 -23.90
C ARG A 268 1.10 -17.32 -22.48
N PRO A 269 1.95 -17.92 -21.63
CA PRO A 269 1.54 -18.33 -20.29
C PRO A 269 1.25 -17.16 -19.36
N TYR A 270 1.70 -15.93 -19.72
CA TYR A 270 1.57 -14.74 -18.90
C TYR A 270 1.18 -13.51 -19.73
N PRO A 271 0.50 -12.51 -19.12
CA PRO A 271 0.19 -11.25 -19.80
C PRO A 271 1.44 -10.59 -20.37
N PRO A 272 1.44 -10.10 -21.60
CA PRO A 272 2.58 -9.42 -22.21
C PRO A 272 3.05 -8.25 -21.34
N GLY A 273 4.39 -8.14 -21.15
CA GLY A 273 4.98 -7.06 -20.35
C GLY A 273 4.77 -7.16 -18.84
N SER A 274 4.00 -8.15 -18.35
CA SER A 274 3.85 -8.39 -16.92
C SER A 274 5.18 -8.79 -16.27
N ILE A 275 5.23 -8.67 -14.94
CA ILE A 275 6.40 -9.08 -14.17
C ILE A 275 6.67 -10.60 -14.33
N LEU A 276 5.64 -11.43 -14.37
CA LEU A 276 5.81 -12.86 -14.62
C LEU A 276 6.44 -13.14 -15.99
N SER A 277 6.03 -12.41 -17.03
CA SER A 277 6.62 -12.52 -18.36
C SER A 277 8.11 -12.12 -18.35
N LYS A 278 8.48 -11.08 -17.61
CA LYS A 278 9.87 -10.60 -17.48
C LYS A 278 10.74 -11.53 -16.63
N ALA A 279 10.18 -12.12 -15.58
CA ALA A 279 10.85 -13.05 -14.67
C ALA A 279 10.95 -14.48 -15.23
N GLY A 280 10.21 -14.80 -16.31
CA GLY A 280 10.13 -16.16 -16.85
C GLY A 280 9.29 -17.11 -15.98
N GLY A 281 8.44 -16.60 -15.11
CA GLY A 281 7.58 -17.36 -14.20
C GLY A 281 7.41 -16.74 -12.83
N GLN A 282 6.76 -17.48 -11.92
CA GLN A 282 6.55 -17.03 -10.54
C GLN A 282 7.85 -17.07 -9.72
N VAL A 283 8.05 -16.01 -8.92
CA VAL A 283 9.20 -15.90 -8.00
C VAL A 283 8.76 -16.39 -6.61
N PRO A 284 9.42 -17.39 -6.02
CA PRO A 284 9.01 -17.93 -4.73
C PRO A 284 9.25 -16.93 -3.58
N CYS A 285 8.37 -16.93 -2.59
CA CYS A 285 8.68 -16.45 -1.26
C CYS A 285 9.37 -17.55 -0.45
N HIS A 286 9.93 -17.22 0.71
CA HIS A 286 10.56 -18.21 1.57
C HIS A 286 9.99 -18.15 2.98
N ILE A 287 9.82 -19.31 3.60
CA ILE A 287 9.35 -19.44 4.96
C ILE A 287 10.55 -19.74 5.85
N THR A 288 10.63 -19.03 6.96
CA THR A 288 11.57 -19.27 8.04
C THR A 288 10.89 -19.08 9.39
N HIS A 289 11.66 -19.18 10.48
CA HIS A 289 11.12 -19.12 11.82
C HIS A 289 12.03 -18.32 12.77
N THR A 290 11.42 -17.69 13.76
CA THR A 290 12.11 -17.18 14.94
C THR A 290 12.69 -18.34 15.75
N THR A 291 13.66 -18.04 16.61
CA THR A 291 14.32 -18.99 17.52
C THR A 291 14.07 -18.59 18.97
N GLU A 292 14.49 -19.42 19.93
CA GLU A 292 14.48 -19.04 21.35
C GLU A 292 15.36 -17.78 21.59
N ARG A 293 16.49 -17.65 20.87
CA ARG A 293 17.30 -16.44 20.95
C ARG A 293 16.52 -15.19 20.51
N THR A 294 15.67 -15.29 19.49
CA THR A 294 14.78 -14.18 19.07
C THR A 294 13.85 -13.78 20.22
N ARG A 295 13.27 -14.75 20.90
CA ARG A 295 12.40 -14.53 22.05
C ARG A 295 13.14 -13.84 23.20
N GLU A 296 14.30 -14.35 23.58
CA GLU A 296 15.14 -13.74 24.63
C GLU A 296 15.45 -12.27 24.36
N VAL A 297 15.91 -11.97 23.15
CA VAL A 297 16.26 -10.59 22.74
C VAL A 297 15.04 -9.68 22.83
N ILE A 298 13.87 -10.12 22.34
CA ILE A 298 12.64 -9.31 22.39
C ILE A 298 12.20 -9.07 23.83
N LEU A 299 12.08 -10.15 24.63
CA LEU A 299 11.56 -10.04 25.99
C LEU A 299 12.48 -9.21 26.90
N ALA A 300 13.81 -9.31 26.74
CA ALA A 300 14.78 -8.50 27.47
C ALA A 300 14.72 -7.00 27.13
N ASN A 301 14.14 -6.63 25.99
CA ASN A 301 14.08 -5.25 25.51
C ASN A 301 12.65 -4.69 25.38
N LEU A 302 11.63 -5.35 25.93
CA LEU A 302 10.24 -4.88 25.86
C LEU A 302 10.06 -3.46 26.40
N ASN A 303 10.77 -3.10 27.45
CA ASN A 303 10.76 -1.77 28.06
C ASN A 303 11.30 -0.67 27.15
N LYS A 304 12.05 -1.02 26.10
CA LYS A 304 12.53 -0.08 25.07
C LYS A 304 11.54 0.10 23.91
N SER A 305 10.48 -0.72 23.86
CA SER A 305 9.44 -0.59 22.84
C SER A 305 8.50 0.56 23.17
N PRO A 306 8.31 1.55 22.28
CA PRO A 306 7.33 2.63 22.46
C PRO A 306 5.92 2.15 22.75
N MET A 307 5.56 0.94 22.30
CA MET A 307 4.27 0.32 22.54
C MET A 307 4.09 -0.15 24.00
N TYR A 308 5.17 -0.59 24.62
CA TYR A 308 5.15 -1.14 25.98
C TYR A 308 5.59 -0.12 27.04
N SER A 309 6.27 0.95 26.64
CA SER A 309 6.67 2.07 27.51
C SER A 309 5.59 3.16 27.66
N GLY A 310 4.46 3.05 26.94
CA GLY A 310 3.38 4.05 26.98
C GLY A 310 3.65 5.32 26.16
N ILE A 311 4.67 5.33 25.31
CA ILE A 311 4.98 6.46 24.42
C ILE A 311 3.96 6.52 23.28
N ILE A 312 3.58 5.36 22.72
CA ILE A 312 2.54 5.25 21.71
C ILE A 312 1.18 5.24 22.42
N GLU A 313 0.35 6.23 22.12
CA GLU A 313 -1.04 6.33 22.63
C GLU A 313 -2.03 5.59 21.72
N GLY A 314 -1.72 5.46 20.44
CA GLY A 314 -2.56 4.85 19.43
C GLY A 314 -2.73 3.34 19.61
N VAL A 315 -3.98 2.87 19.50
CA VAL A 315 -4.28 1.43 19.45
C VAL A 315 -3.97 0.89 18.06
N GLY A 316 -3.43 -0.33 17.98
CA GLY A 316 -3.22 -1.00 16.69
C GLY A 316 -4.56 -1.32 16.01
N PRO A 317 -4.75 -1.01 14.71
CA PRO A 317 -5.90 -1.51 13.97
C PRO A 317 -5.85 -3.03 13.93
N ARG A 318 -7.01 -3.65 13.75
CA ARG A 318 -7.13 -5.12 13.66
C ARG A 318 -6.18 -5.66 12.58
N TYR A 319 -5.53 -6.81 12.86
CA TYR A 319 -4.62 -7.54 11.98
C TYR A 319 -3.19 -6.98 11.80
N CYS A 320 -2.73 -6.03 12.62
CA CYS A 320 -1.34 -5.56 12.59
C CYS A 320 -0.63 -5.79 13.94
N PRO A 321 -0.47 -7.06 14.42
CA PRO A 321 0.30 -7.33 15.64
C PRO A 321 1.79 -7.14 15.37
N SER A 322 2.50 -6.58 16.33
CA SER A 322 3.96 -6.57 16.33
C SER A 322 4.51 -7.96 16.66
N ILE A 323 5.80 -8.18 16.42
CA ILE A 323 6.45 -9.42 16.84
C ILE A 323 6.49 -9.53 18.37
N GLU A 324 6.64 -8.42 19.08
CA GLU A 324 6.55 -8.34 20.54
C GLU A 324 5.20 -8.83 21.02
N ASP A 325 4.09 -8.39 20.41
CA ASP A 325 2.73 -8.85 20.73
C ASP A 325 2.58 -10.36 20.54
N LYS A 326 3.24 -10.94 19.53
CA LYS A 326 3.17 -12.39 19.31
C LYS A 326 3.84 -13.17 20.44
N PHE A 327 5.01 -12.73 20.89
CA PHE A 327 5.72 -13.41 21.99
C PHE A 327 5.04 -13.22 23.35
N VAL A 328 4.40 -12.08 23.57
CA VAL A 328 3.66 -11.81 24.83
C VAL A 328 2.32 -12.57 24.85
N ARG A 329 1.54 -12.53 23.74
CA ARG A 329 0.20 -13.12 23.70
C ARG A 329 0.19 -14.63 23.45
N PHE A 330 1.22 -15.16 22.81
CA PHE A 330 1.36 -16.58 22.49
C PHE A 330 2.67 -17.12 23.08
N ALA A 331 2.83 -16.91 24.38
CA ALA A 331 4.05 -17.27 25.11
C ALA A 331 4.33 -18.79 25.12
N ASP A 332 3.30 -19.61 24.89
CA ASP A 332 3.35 -21.07 24.77
C ASP A 332 3.93 -21.56 23.43
N LYS A 333 4.06 -20.68 22.43
CA LYS A 333 4.64 -21.05 21.14
C LYS A 333 6.16 -20.93 21.18
N GLU A 334 6.83 -22.03 20.85
CA GLU A 334 8.30 -22.07 20.78
C GLU A 334 8.87 -21.16 19.69
N ARG A 335 8.17 -21.01 18.56
CA ARG A 335 8.61 -20.23 17.40
C ARG A 335 7.44 -19.63 16.62
N HIS A 336 7.71 -18.52 15.96
CA HIS A 336 6.77 -17.88 15.05
C HIS A 336 7.26 -17.97 13.60
N GLN A 337 6.34 -18.23 12.69
CA GLN A 337 6.59 -18.26 11.27
C GLN A 337 6.84 -16.86 10.73
N ILE A 338 7.84 -16.71 9.86
CA ILE A 338 8.25 -15.51 9.18
C ILE A 338 8.28 -15.79 7.67
N PHE A 339 7.83 -14.85 6.86
CA PHE A 339 7.95 -14.93 5.42
C PHE A 339 8.98 -13.90 4.94
N LEU A 340 9.89 -14.35 4.10
CA LEU A 340 10.86 -13.53 3.38
C LEU A 340 10.31 -13.31 1.98
N GLU A 341 9.87 -12.09 1.71
CA GLU A 341 9.09 -11.73 0.53
C GLU A 341 9.86 -10.72 -0.32
N PRO A 342 10.19 -11.03 -1.60
CA PRO A 342 10.84 -10.06 -2.48
C PRO A 342 9.92 -8.87 -2.76
N GLU A 343 10.46 -7.64 -2.72
CA GLU A 343 9.72 -6.42 -3.04
C GLU A 343 9.69 -6.10 -4.54
N GLY A 344 10.41 -6.85 -5.37
CA GLY A 344 10.44 -6.70 -6.83
C GLY A 344 11.56 -7.51 -7.47
N ILE A 345 11.56 -7.59 -8.82
CA ILE A 345 12.64 -8.27 -9.58
C ILE A 345 13.87 -7.38 -9.77
N GLY A 346 13.71 -6.07 -9.68
CA GLY A 346 14.79 -5.09 -9.86
C GLY A 346 15.36 -4.52 -8.57
N THR A 347 15.13 -5.18 -7.42
CA THR A 347 15.61 -4.73 -6.11
C THR A 347 16.12 -5.91 -5.27
N ASP A 348 17.09 -5.63 -4.40
CA ASP A 348 17.58 -6.58 -3.39
C ASP A 348 16.80 -6.50 -2.07
N GLU A 349 15.70 -5.72 -2.01
CA GLU A 349 14.88 -5.58 -0.80
C GLU A 349 14.04 -6.83 -0.55
N ILE A 350 14.22 -7.43 0.63
CA ILE A 350 13.39 -8.54 1.13
C ILE A 350 12.58 -8.04 2.33
N TYR A 351 11.25 -8.09 2.21
CA TYR A 351 10.30 -7.77 3.25
C TYR A 351 10.18 -8.93 4.25
N VAL A 352 10.27 -8.65 5.55
CA VAL A 352 10.23 -9.69 6.60
C VAL A 352 8.81 -9.76 7.17
N ASN A 353 7.89 -10.40 6.44
CA ASN A 353 6.49 -10.45 6.82
C ASN A 353 6.30 -11.22 8.14
N GLY A 354 5.54 -10.61 9.05
CA GLY A 354 5.30 -11.15 10.38
C GLY A 354 6.29 -10.71 11.45
N PHE A 355 7.23 -9.78 11.11
CA PHE A 355 8.29 -9.30 11.99
C PHE A 355 8.25 -7.78 12.22
N SER A 356 7.05 -7.19 12.19
CA SER A 356 6.86 -5.75 12.49
C SER A 356 7.27 -5.46 13.93
N THR A 357 8.05 -4.40 14.13
CA THR A 357 8.53 -3.94 15.44
C THR A 357 8.78 -2.44 15.42
N CYS A 358 8.87 -1.83 16.58
CA CYS A 358 9.39 -0.48 16.77
C CYS A 358 10.50 -0.41 17.81
N LEU A 359 11.13 -1.53 18.12
CA LEU A 359 12.31 -1.59 18.99
C LEU A 359 13.48 -0.77 18.39
N PRO A 360 14.46 -0.35 19.22
CA PRO A 360 15.64 0.36 18.74
C PRO A 360 16.43 -0.42 17.68
N MET A 361 17.17 0.28 16.81
CA MET A 361 17.87 -0.32 15.68
C MET A 361 18.86 -1.41 16.08
N GLU A 362 19.60 -1.21 17.18
CA GLU A 362 20.52 -2.22 17.70
C GLU A 362 19.83 -3.52 18.13
N VAL A 363 18.60 -3.40 18.68
CA VAL A 363 17.80 -4.55 19.05
C VAL A 363 17.25 -5.23 17.80
N GLN A 364 16.77 -4.45 16.81
CA GLN A 364 16.32 -5.01 15.52
C GLN A 364 17.42 -5.82 14.84
N PHE A 365 18.66 -5.34 14.90
CA PHE A 365 19.81 -6.03 14.32
C PHE A 365 20.04 -7.40 14.97
N GLU A 366 20.03 -7.47 16.30
CA GLU A 366 20.15 -8.73 17.02
C GLU A 366 18.98 -9.68 16.75
N MET A 367 17.75 -9.15 16.75
CA MET A 367 16.54 -9.91 16.45
C MET A 367 16.58 -10.54 15.07
N VAL A 368 16.91 -9.76 14.05
CA VAL A 368 16.99 -10.23 12.66
C VAL A 368 18.02 -11.36 12.54
N ARG A 369 19.20 -11.19 13.13
CA ARG A 369 20.27 -12.19 13.06
C ARG A 369 20.03 -13.43 13.92
N SER A 370 18.99 -13.45 14.71
CA SER A 370 18.52 -14.63 15.44
C SER A 370 17.51 -15.48 14.67
N ILE A 371 17.04 -15.03 13.50
CA ILE A 371 16.14 -15.77 12.61
C ILE A 371 16.94 -16.79 11.80
N ILE A 372 16.40 -18.00 11.61
CA ILE A 372 17.04 -19.06 10.82
C ILE A 372 17.26 -18.57 9.37
N GLY A 373 18.49 -18.70 8.88
CA GLY A 373 18.91 -18.24 7.55
C GLY A 373 19.22 -16.75 7.45
N CYS A 374 19.01 -15.99 8.53
CA CYS A 374 19.29 -14.54 8.59
C CYS A 374 20.49 -14.18 9.49
N GLU A 375 21.33 -15.16 9.89
CA GLU A 375 22.41 -14.95 10.88
C GLU A 375 23.47 -13.94 10.43
N ARG A 376 23.55 -13.69 9.10
CA ARG A 376 24.43 -12.68 8.50
C ARG A 376 23.67 -11.57 7.79
N ALA A 377 22.34 -11.49 8.04
CA ALA A 377 21.50 -10.54 7.34
C ALA A 377 21.87 -9.10 7.66
N GLU A 378 21.80 -8.26 6.64
CA GLU A 378 21.97 -6.82 6.72
C GLU A 378 20.62 -6.12 6.57
N ILE A 379 20.33 -5.17 7.46
CA ILE A 379 19.10 -4.38 7.42
C ILE A 379 19.31 -3.22 6.45
N MET A 380 18.55 -3.23 5.35
CA MET A 380 18.53 -2.14 4.37
C MET A 380 17.62 -0.99 4.84
N ARG A 381 16.48 -1.32 5.44
CA ARG A 381 15.55 -0.36 6.05
C ARG A 381 15.12 -0.86 7.43
N PRO A 382 15.16 -0.03 8.47
CA PRO A 382 14.67 -0.42 9.79
C PRO A 382 13.15 -0.62 9.79
N ALA A 383 12.68 -1.43 10.71
CA ALA A 383 11.28 -1.46 11.10
C ALA A 383 10.93 -0.20 11.88
N TYR A 384 9.66 0.21 11.81
CA TYR A 384 9.13 1.32 12.62
C TYR A 384 7.63 1.16 12.86
N ALA A 385 7.12 1.82 13.88
CA ALA A 385 5.69 2.07 14.00
C ALA A 385 5.37 3.49 13.54
N VAL A 386 4.15 3.71 13.04
CA VAL A 386 3.63 5.05 12.75
C VAL A 386 2.29 5.24 13.43
N GLU A 387 2.15 6.33 14.18
CA GLU A 387 0.89 6.82 14.70
C GLU A 387 0.32 7.86 13.75
N TYR A 388 -1.00 7.88 13.62
CA TYR A 388 -1.70 8.83 12.74
C TYR A 388 -3.12 9.09 13.25
N ASP A 389 -3.70 10.21 12.84
CA ASP A 389 -5.09 10.53 13.15
C ASP A 389 -6.05 9.75 12.25
N PHE A 390 -7.16 9.29 12.82
CA PHE A 390 -8.27 8.68 12.11
C PHE A 390 -9.60 9.27 12.54
N SER A 391 -10.62 9.16 11.71
CA SER A 391 -11.99 9.54 12.03
C SER A 391 -12.77 8.32 12.52
N PHE A 392 -13.55 8.48 13.60
CA PHE A 392 -14.43 7.42 14.07
C PHE A 392 -15.52 7.12 13.03
N PRO A 393 -15.66 5.87 12.55
CA PRO A 393 -16.59 5.53 11.47
C PRO A 393 -18.06 5.73 11.83
N THR A 394 -18.39 5.85 13.11
CA THR A 394 -19.75 6.19 13.59
C THR A 394 -20.22 7.58 13.16
N GLN A 395 -19.31 8.44 12.70
CA GLN A 395 -19.59 9.78 12.17
C GLN A 395 -19.94 9.76 10.68
N LEU A 396 -19.90 8.59 10.03
CA LEU A 396 -20.19 8.44 8.61
C LEU A 396 -21.56 7.82 8.38
N ASN A 397 -22.17 8.19 7.26
CA ASN A 397 -23.29 7.50 6.66
C ASN A 397 -22.81 6.21 5.95
N ALA A 398 -23.73 5.35 5.53
CA ALA A 398 -23.40 4.15 4.77
C ALA A 398 -22.71 4.46 3.42
N SER A 399 -22.92 5.66 2.89
CA SER A 399 -22.24 6.19 1.69
C SER A 399 -20.80 6.63 1.94
N LEU A 400 -20.31 6.56 3.18
CA LEU A 400 -19.05 7.14 3.66
C LEU A 400 -19.02 8.68 3.68
N GLU A 401 -20.14 9.33 3.44
CA GLU A 401 -20.32 10.77 3.65
C GLU A 401 -20.35 11.09 5.15
N THR A 402 -19.75 12.20 5.55
CA THR A 402 -19.78 12.63 6.94
C THR A 402 -21.18 13.13 7.34
N LYS A 403 -21.65 12.76 8.52
CA LYS A 403 -22.98 13.18 9.02
C LYS A 403 -23.09 14.68 9.30
N GLY A 404 -21.97 15.30 9.66
CA GLY A 404 -21.90 16.69 10.09
C GLY A 404 -21.59 17.69 8.98
N CYS A 405 -21.04 17.24 7.84
CA CYS A 405 -20.64 18.10 6.75
C CYS A 405 -21.00 17.45 5.42
N PRO A 406 -22.08 17.88 4.75
CA PRO A 406 -22.51 17.34 3.45
C PRO A 406 -21.43 17.45 2.37
N ASN A 407 -21.41 16.50 1.42
CA ASN A 407 -20.47 16.44 0.31
C ASN A 407 -18.99 16.23 0.73
N LEU A 408 -18.73 15.91 2.00
CA LEU A 408 -17.43 15.49 2.49
C LEU A 408 -17.44 13.99 2.78
N PHE A 409 -16.61 13.23 2.08
CA PHE A 409 -16.50 11.78 2.18
C PHE A 409 -15.13 11.39 2.73
N LEU A 410 -15.08 10.31 3.50
CA LEU A 410 -13.83 9.73 4.00
C LEU A 410 -13.69 8.29 3.49
N GLY A 411 -12.51 7.94 2.96
CA GLY A 411 -12.24 6.61 2.42
C GLY A 411 -10.91 6.02 2.87
N GLY A 412 -10.86 4.69 2.98
CA GLY A 412 -9.64 3.97 3.33
C GLY A 412 -9.30 4.02 4.82
N GLN A 413 -8.02 4.00 5.12
CA GLN A 413 -7.48 3.85 6.47
C GLN A 413 -7.87 4.97 7.44
N ILE A 414 -8.19 6.17 6.95
CA ILE A 414 -8.71 7.27 7.78
C ILE A 414 -9.98 6.88 8.54
N ASN A 415 -10.75 5.91 8.07
CA ASN A 415 -11.98 5.42 8.70
C ASN A 415 -11.71 4.39 9.82
N GLY A 416 -10.47 4.18 10.22
CA GLY A 416 -10.11 3.23 11.27
C GLY A 416 -10.27 1.75 10.85
N THR A 417 -10.25 1.44 9.56
CA THR A 417 -10.36 0.09 9.01
C THR A 417 -9.06 -0.71 9.25
N SER A 418 -8.40 -1.18 8.22
CA SER A 418 -7.10 -1.87 8.33
C SER A 418 -5.96 -0.98 7.83
N GLY A 419 -4.70 -1.35 8.13
CA GLY A 419 -3.53 -0.69 7.57
C GLY A 419 -3.06 -1.29 6.24
N TYR A 420 -3.90 -2.09 5.59
CA TYR A 420 -3.59 -2.77 4.34
C TYR A 420 -4.11 -2.00 3.12
N GLU A 421 -3.65 -2.40 1.95
CA GLU A 421 -3.92 -1.75 0.67
C GLU A 421 -5.41 -1.74 0.31
N GLU A 422 -6.17 -2.72 0.80
CA GLU A 422 -7.61 -2.90 0.59
C GLU A 422 -8.51 -2.14 1.58
N ALA A 423 -7.95 -1.27 2.42
CA ALA A 423 -8.67 -0.53 3.47
C ALA A 423 -9.82 0.36 2.95
#